data_a8d45762c39bf631787acda9aff60626
#
_entry.id   a8d45762c39bf631787acda9aff60626
#
_cell.length_a   1.000
_cell.length_b   1.000
_cell.length_c   1.000
_cell.angle_alpha   90.00
_cell.angle_beta   90.00
_cell.angle_gamma   90.00
#
_symmetry.space_group_name_H-M   'P 1'
#
loop_
_entity.id
_entity.type
_entity.pdbx_description
1 polymer ?
#
loop_
_entity_poly.entity_id
_entity_poly.type
_entity_poly.pdbx_seq_one_letter_code
_entity_poly.pdbx_strand_id
1 'polypeptide(L)'
;MATASTAREVQDAIEAFSDELFEIRRDIHAHPELGMEEHRTAELVAKLLESWGIEVHRGVGGTGVVGVLRQGNAPDRIGLRADMDALPIEEATGAIYKSKTPGKMHACGHDGHTTMLLGAARYLAETRNFSGTVNFIFQPGEEGAGGAEAMLKDGLFERFPCDTIYGMHNRPGAPVGHFSITPGTAMTAGAFFDITVKGKGAHGARPEASVDPVVAASAITSAIQSIVARNLPPADTAVVSVTKFHAGDAYNVIPQSARLGGTVRTMKRETMETIEKAMGRLVRGVAAGYGAEAEFDFRFIFAPLINDATATEEIADTAAELVGEDKVDRNKPPASASEDFSFMLEKVPGAYINIGNGEDSAPVHNPYYDFNDDALPLGAALYARIAERRLARETD
;
A
#
# COMPACT_ATOMS: atom_id res chain seq x y z
N MET A 1 -37.68 -14.87 8.77
CA MET A 1 -36.90 -13.62 8.79
C MET A 1 -35.47 -14.01 9.21
N ALA A 2 -34.48 -13.87 8.36
CA ALA A 2 -33.10 -14.06 8.77
C ALA A 2 -32.72 -12.80 9.59
N THR A 3 -32.48 -12.98 10.88
CA THR A 3 -31.88 -11.92 11.72
C THR A 3 -30.47 -11.64 11.24
N ALA A 4 -30.01 -10.38 11.31
CA ALA A 4 -28.62 -10.05 11.03
C ALA A 4 -27.72 -10.90 11.95
N SER A 5 -26.65 -11.49 11.41
CA SER A 5 -25.67 -12.24 12.20
C SER A 5 -25.06 -11.34 13.28
N THR A 6 -24.80 -11.90 14.45
CA THR A 6 -23.97 -11.21 15.46
C THR A 6 -22.49 -11.30 15.06
N ALA A 7 -21.65 -10.41 15.56
CA ALA A 7 -20.21 -10.45 15.32
C ALA A 7 -19.60 -11.81 15.73
N ARG A 8 -20.11 -12.41 16.83
CA ARG A 8 -19.66 -13.70 17.30
C ARG A 8 -20.04 -14.84 16.34
N GLU A 9 -21.26 -14.84 15.82
CA GLU A 9 -21.68 -15.85 14.82
C GLU A 9 -20.82 -15.80 13.55
N VAL A 10 -20.42 -14.61 13.11
CA VAL A 10 -19.51 -14.43 11.97
C VAL A 10 -18.14 -15.04 12.29
N GLN A 11 -17.58 -14.74 13.47
CA GLN A 11 -16.30 -15.28 13.91
C GLN A 11 -16.35 -16.81 14.02
N ASP A 12 -17.32 -17.37 14.75
CA ASP A 12 -17.46 -18.82 14.95
C ASP A 12 -17.60 -19.55 13.61
N ALA A 13 -18.32 -18.98 12.64
CA ALA A 13 -18.49 -19.57 11.31
C ALA A 13 -17.19 -19.57 10.50
N ILE A 14 -16.38 -18.51 10.56
CA ILE A 14 -15.11 -18.41 9.85
C ILE A 14 -14.05 -19.28 10.54
N GLU A 15 -14.03 -19.33 11.88
CA GLU A 15 -13.14 -20.18 12.66
C GLU A 15 -13.32 -21.66 12.31
N ALA A 16 -14.54 -22.08 11.98
CA ALA A 16 -14.84 -23.45 11.59
C ALA A 16 -14.09 -23.95 10.34
N PHE A 17 -13.54 -23.06 9.52
CA PHE A 17 -12.71 -23.38 8.36
C PHE A 17 -11.33 -22.71 8.39
N SER A 18 -10.85 -22.29 9.56
CA SER A 18 -9.55 -21.63 9.74
C SER A 18 -8.37 -22.46 9.25
N ASP A 19 -8.39 -23.78 9.43
CA ASP A 19 -7.34 -24.68 8.93
C ASP A 19 -7.16 -24.55 7.40
N GLU A 20 -8.25 -24.41 6.64
CA GLU A 20 -8.19 -24.19 5.19
C GLU A 20 -7.57 -22.82 4.85
N LEU A 21 -7.86 -21.78 5.65
CA LEU A 21 -7.23 -20.48 5.47
C LEU A 21 -5.72 -20.55 5.73
N PHE A 22 -5.30 -21.29 6.75
CA PHE A 22 -3.87 -21.50 7.04
C PHE A 22 -3.16 -22.22 5.88
N GLU A 23 -3.81 -23.22 5.29
CA GLU A 23 -3.27 -23.93 4.12
C GLU A 23 -3.18 -23.00 2.89
N ILE A 24 -4.20 -22.21 2.59
CA ILE A 24 -4.20 -21.26 1.48
C ILE A 24 -3.08 -20.23 1.66
N ARG A 25 -2.97 -19.60 2.83
CA ARG A 25 -1.94 -18.59 3.11
C ARG A 25 -0.53 -19.18 2.95
N ARG A 26 -0.29 -20.35 3.52
CA ARG A 26 1.02 -21.04 3.46
C ARG A 26 1.37 -21.49 2.05
N ASP A 27 0.37 -21.84 1.24
CA ASP A 27 0.58 -22.17 -0.17
C ASP A 27 0.96 -20.92 -0.97
N ILE A 28 0.30 -19.77 -0.75
CA ILE A 28 0.68 -18.49 -1.37
C ILE A 28 2.09 -18.10 -0.91
N HIS A 29 2.38 -18.15 0.38
CA HIS A 29 3.70 -17.84 0.96
C HIS A 29 4.84 -18.67 0.34
N ALA A 30 4.59 -19.95 0.11
CA ALA A 30 5.57 -20.86 -0.47
C ALA A 30 5.86 -20.58 -1.96
N HIS A 31 5.01 -19.82 -2.64
CA HIS A 31 5.10 -19.53 -4.08
C HIS A 31 5.00 -18.02 -4.38
N PRO A 32 5.87 -17.18 -3.81
CA PRO A 32 5.79 -15.74 -3.95
C PRO A 32 6.08 -15.28 -5.38
N GLU A 33 5.29 -14.32 -5.84
CA GLU A 33 5.42 -13.67 -7.14
C GLU A 33 5.56 -12.16 -6.94
N LEU A 34 6.44 -11.52 -7.72
CA LEU A 34 6.66 -10.07 -7.62
C LEU A 34 5.51 -9.29 -8.25
N GLY A 35 5.44 -8.01 -7.92
CA GLY A 35 4.43 -7.10 -8.42
C GLY A 35 4.28 -7.12 -9.94
N MET A 36 3.05 -7.24 -10.42
CA MET A 36 2.62 -7.42 -11.81
C MET A 36 3.03 -8.77 -12.46
N GLU A 37 3.52 -9.73 -11.65
CA GLU A 37 3.85 -11.10 -12.08
C GLU A 37 3.03 -12.15 -11.29
N GLU A 38 2.00 -11.79 -10.55
CA GLU A 38 1.20 -12.63 -9.62
C GLU A 38 0.25 -13.59 -10.34
N HIS A 39 0.71 -14.24 -11.41
CA HIS A 39 -0.14 -15.08 -12.28
C HIS A 39 -0.71 -16.31 -11.55
N ARG A 40 0.11 -16.99 -10.73
CA ARG A 40 -0.31 -18.17 -9.97
C ARG A 40 -1.26 -17.79 -8.84
N THR A 41 -0.92 -16.75 -8.10
CA THR A 41 -1.73 -16.23 -6.99
C THR A 41 -3.08 -15.75 -7.49
N ALA A 42 -3.11 -14.97 -8.57
CA ALA A 42 -4.34 -14.52 -9.24
C ALA A 42 -5.23 -15.70 -9.71
N GLU A 43 -4.64 -16.74 -10.29
CA GLU A 43 -5.40 -17.90 -10.73
C GLU A 43 -5.92 -18.76 -9.55
N LEU A 44 -5.16 -18.86 -8.46
CA LEU A 44 -5.62 -19.49 -7.22
C LEU A 44 -6.84 -18.76 -6.65
N VAL A 45 -6.71 -17.44 -6.49
CA VAL A 45 -7.80 -16.56 -6.02
C VAL A 45 -9.04 -16.73 -6.90
N ALA A 46 -8.87 -16.64 -8.21
CA ALA A 46 -9.98 -16.75 -9.14
C ALA A 46 -10.71 -18.10 -9.05
N LYS A 47 -9.96 -19.20 -8.98
CA LYS A 47 -10.55 -20.57 -8.83
C LYS A 47 -11.31 -20.74 -7.53
N LEU A 48 -10.78 -20.22 -6.42
CA LEU A 48 -11.46 -20.31 -5.14
C LEU A 48 -12.77 -19.51 -5.17
N LEU A 49 -12.75 -18.27 -5.66
CA LEU A 49 -13.96 -17.46 -5.81
C LEU A 49 -15.01 -18.15 -6.70
N GLU A 50 -14.61 -18.70 -7.86
CA GLU A 50 -15.51 -19.45 -8.75
C GLU A 50 -16.12 -20.68 -8.07
N SER A 51 -15.31 -21.40 -7.25
CA SER A 51 -15.78 -22.59 -6.53
C SER A 51 -16.88 -22.28 -5.51
N TRP A 52 -16.91 -21.03 -4.99
CA TRP A 52 -17.95 -20.53 -4.09
C TRP A 52 -19.11 -19.81 -4.83
N GLY A 53 -19.12 -19.89 -6.16
CA GLY A 53 -20.21 -19.30 -6.99
C GLY A 53 -20.18 -17.78 -7.05
N ILE A 54 -18.99 -17.18 -6.90
CA ILE A 54 -18.76 -15.74 -7.08
C ILE A 54 -18.42 -15.47 -8.55
N GLU A 55 -18.98 -14.43 -9.16
CA GLU A 55 -18.64 -13.97 -10.50
C GLU A 55 -17.19 -13.40 -10.49
N VAL A 56 -16.32 -13.86 -11.40
CA VAL A 56 -14.90 -13.52 -11.38
C VAL A 56 -14.45 -12.82 -12.65
N HIS A 57 -13.70 -11.74 -12.48
CA HIS A 57 -13.07 -10.96 -13.55
C HIS A 57 -11.55 -10.98 -13.34
N ARG A 58 -10.85 -11.62 -14.28
CA ARG A 58 -9.38 -11.74 -14.28
C ARG A 58 -8.73 -10.63 -15.09
N GLY A 59 -7.46 -10.36 -14.79
CA GLY A 59 -6.62 -9.48 -15.60
C GLY A 59 -6.95 -7.99 -15.44
N VAL A 60 -7.64 -7.59 -14.36
CA VAL A 60 -7.95 -6.19 -14.10
C VAL A 60 -6.68 -5.45 -13.68
N GLY A 61 -6.20 -4.53 -14.53
CA GLY A 61 -4.93 -3.85 -14.31
C GLY A 61 -3.70 -4.76 -14.43
N GLY A 62 -3.78 -5.85 -15.20
CA GLY A 62 -2.68 -6.82 -15.39
C GLY A 62 -2.99 -8.17 -14.76
N THR A 63 -2.50 -8.46 -13.56
CA THR A 63 -2.74 -9.71 -12.84
C THR A 63 -3.86 -9.62 -11.79
N GLY A 64 -4.48 -8.45 -11.62
CA GLY A 64 -5.54 -8.25 -10.63
C GLY A 64 -6.80 -9.08 -10.89
N VAL A 65 -7.52 -9.42 -9.83
CA VAL A 65 -8.77 -10.19 -9.85
C VAL A 65 -9.86 -9.44 -9.11
N VAL A 66 -11.05 -9.39 -9.68
CA VAL A 66 -12.24 -8.85 -8.99
C VAL A 66 -13.32 -9.92 -8.94
N GLY A 67 -13.74 -10.28 -7.72
CA GLY A 67 -14.91 -11.11 -7.46
C GLY A 67 -16.14 -10.25 -7.22
N VAL A 68 -17.27 -10.57 -7.83
CA VAL A 68 -18.51 -9.82 -7.65
C VAL A 68 -19.59 -10.74 -7.08
N LEU A 69 -20.09 -10.39 -5.90
CA LEU A 69 -21.13 -11.14 -5.21
C LEU A 69 -22.35 -10.26 -5.02
N ARG A 70 -23.48 -10.64 -5.63
CA ARG A 70 -24.76 -9.91 -5.55
C ARG A 70 -25.78 -10.70 -4.76
N GLN A 71 -26.54 -10.01 -3.91
CA GLN A 71 -27.65 -10.58 -3.16
C GLN A 71 -28.74 -9.52 -2.96
N GLY A 72 -30.01 -9.92 -3.10
CA GLY A 72 -31.14 -8.99 -2.98
C GLY A 72 -31.18 -7.95 -4.10
N ASN A 73 -31.87 -6.84 -3.86
CA ASN A 73 -32.12 -5.79 -4.86
C ASN A 73 -31.67 -4.38 -4.41
N ALA A 74 -31.01 -4.25 -3.25
CA ALA A 74 -30.51 -2.96 -2.81
C ALA A 74 -29.41 -2.46 -3.78
N PRO A 75 -29.35 -1.14 -4.05
CA PRO A 75 -28.39 -0.57 -4.97
C PRO A 75 -26.98 -0.43 -4.37
N ASP A 76 -26.86 -0.57 -3.06
CA ASP A 76 -25.64 -0.30 -2.32
C ASP A 76 -24.51 -1.28 -2.67
N ARG A 77 -23.28 -0.76 -2.71
CA ARG A 77 -22.09 -1.48 -3.17
C ARG A 77 -20.90 -1.20 -2.28
N ILE A 78 -20.23 -2.25 -1.83
CA ILE A 78 -19.00 -2.16 -1.04
C ILE A 78 -17.84 -2.79 -1.78
N GLY A 79 -16.66 -2.16 -1.71
CA GLY A 79 -15.38 -2.72 -2.12
C GLY A 79 -14.59 -3.22 -0.91
N LEU A 80 -14.01 -4.41 -1.01
CA LEU A 80 -13.06 -4.96 -0.05
C LEU A 80 -11.78 -5.29 -0.80
N ARG A 81 -10.64 -4.75 -0.35
CA ARG A 81 -9.36 -4.86 -1.06
C ARG A 81 -8.32 -5.62 -0.25
N ALA A 82 -7.59 -6.47 -0.94
CA ALA A 82 -6.31 -7.04 -0.51
C ALA A 82 -5.28 -6.96 -1.64
N ASP A 83 -4.02 -6.78 -1.29
CA ASP A 83 -2.86 -6.87 -2.16
C ASP A 83 -2.37 -8.31 -2.30
N MET A 84 -1.58 -8.63 -3.36
CA MET A 84 -1.18 -10.00 -3.68
C MET A 84 0.34 -10.18 -3.87
N ASP A 85 1.10 -9.12 -4.07
CA ASP A 85 2.49 -9.19 -4.49
C ASP A 85 3.47 -9.50 -3.35
N ALA A 86 4.63 -10.05 -3.73
CA ALA A 86 5.75 -10.36 -2.87
C ALA A 86 6.94 -9.43 -3.16
N LEU A 87 7.98 -9.53 -2.33
CA LEU A 87 9.19 -8.73 -2.38
C LEU A 87 10.42 -9.52 -2.86
N PRO A 88 11.40 -8.85 -3.49
CA PRO A 88 12.67 -9.46 -3.89
C PRO A 88 13.63 -9.60 -2.68
N ILE A 89 13.23 -10.43 -1.71
CA ILE A 89 13.95 -10.71 -0.46
C ILE A 89 14.21 -12.21 -0.35
N GLU A 90 15.42 -12.60 0.06
CA GLU A 90 15.73 -13.99 0.39
C GLU A 90 15.22 -14.32 1.79
N GLU A 91 14.34 -15.29 1.90
CA GLU A 91 13.72 -15.68 3.16
C GLU A 91 14.66 -16.45 4.09
N ALA A 92 14.68 -16.05 5.37
CA ALA A 92 15.49 -16.66 6.42
C ALA A 92 14.68 -17.15 7.64
N THR A 93 13.35 -17.27 7.54
CA THR A 93 12.46 -17.68 8.67
C THR A 93 12.73 -19.09 9.16
N GLY A 94 13.09 -20.02 8.26
CA GLY A 94 13.21 -21.44 8.57
C GLY A 94 11.85 -22.16 8.67
N ALA A 95 10.75 -21.51 8.32
CA ALA A 95 9.41 -22.11 8.32
C ALA A 95 9.31 -23.29 7.36
N ILE A 96 8.48 -24.29 7.69
CA ILE A 96 8.29 -25.47 6.83
C ILE A 96 7.63 -25.12 5.49
N TYR A 97 6.87 -24.04 5.46
CA TYR A 97 6.20 -23.46 4.28
C TYR A 97 6.96 -22.29 3.67
N LYS A 98 8.23 -22.07 4.02
CA LYS A 98 9.03 -20.99 3.47
C LYS A 98 9.01 -20.97 1.94
N SER A 99 9.32 -19.82 1.38
CA SER A 99 9.41 -19.60 -0.06
C SER A 99 10.20 -20.73 -0.76
N LYS A 100 9.64 -21.25 -1.84
CA LYS A 100 10.30 -22.19 -2.77
C LYS A 100 10.96 -21.48 -3.95
N THR A 101 10.85 -20.14 -4.02
CA THR A 101 11.40 -19.31 -5.07
C THR A 101 12.57 -18.47 -4.50
N PRO A 102 13.85 -18.84 -4.76
CA PRO A 102 14.99 -18.11 -4.24
C PRO A 102 14.91 -16.61 -4.57
N GLY A 103 15.25 -15.77 -3.59
CA GLY A 103 15.25 -14.32 -3.75
C GLY A 103 13.87 -13.66 -3.77
N LYS A 104 12.77 -14.40 -3.51
CA LYS A 104 11.43 -13.84 -3.40
C LYS A 104 10.76 -14.31 -2.11
N MET A 105 10.01 -13.42 -1.45
CA MET A 105 9.34 -13.69 -0.17
C MET A 105 8.14 -12.79 0.03
N HIS A 106 7.05 -13.31 0.61
CA HIS A 106 5.99 -12.48 1.17
C HIS A 106 6.45 -11.86 2.51
N ALA A 107 7.24 -10.79 2.41
CA ALA A 107 7.81 -10.11 3.58
C ALA A 107 6.99 -8.89 4.03
N CYS A 108 5.80 -8.65 3.45
CA CYS A 108 4.87 -7.61 3.86
C CYS A 108 3.53 -8.16 4.38
N GLY A 109 3.24 -9.46 4.14
CA GLY A 109 2.04 -10.12 4.64
C GLY A 109 0.87 -10.14 3.66
N HIS A 110 1.12 -9.85 2.38
CA HIS A 110 0.08 -9.84 1.34
C HIS A 110 -0.53 -11.22 1.09
N ASP A 111 0.20 -12.30 1.38
CA ASP A 111 -0.32 -13.67 1.47
C ASP A 111 -1.44 -13.81 2.52
N GLY A 112 -1.25 -13.17 3.69
CA GLY A 112 -2.26 -13.07 4.75
C GLY A 112 -3.43 -12.18 4.36
N HIS A 113 -3.17 -11.00 3.76
CA HIS A 113 -4.23 -10.08 3.33
C HIS A 113 -5.14 -10.73 2.26
N THR A 114 -4.54 -11.34 1.23
CA THR A 114 -5.27 -12.12 0.22
C THR A 114 -6.12 -13.22 0.87
N THR A 115 -5.57 -13.95 1.83
CA THR A 115 -6.27 -15.04 2.51
C THR A 115 -7.42 -14.54 3.40
N MET A 116 -7.24 -13.44 4.12
CA MET A 116 -8.33 -12.83 4.91
C MET A 116 -9.50 -12.42 4.01
N LEU A 117 -9.23 -11.84 2.86
CA LEU A 117 -10.28 -11.45 1.91
C LEU A 117 -10.97 -12.68 1.28
N LEU A 118 -10.22 -13.75 0.98
CA LEU A 118 -10.79 -15.03 0.54
C LEU A 118 -11.70 -15.65 1.61
N GLY A 119 -11.31 -15.61 2.89
CA GLY A 119 -12.12 -16.09 4.01
C GLY A 119 -13.45 -15.34 4.12
N ALA A 120 -13.43 -14.01 3.99
CA ALA A 120 -14.63 -13.19 3.95
C ALA A 120 -15.52 -13.51 2.73
N ALA A 121 -14.90 -13.69 1.56
CA ALA A 121 -15.61 -14.01 0.32
C ALA A 121 -16.35 -15.35 0.43
N ARG A 122 -15.70 -16.38 0.97
CA ARG A 122 -16.33 -17.68 1.22
C ARG A 122 -17.52 -17.56 2.18
N TYR A 123 -17.32 -16.94 3.33
CA TYR A 123 -18.39 -16.77 4.32
C TYR A 123 -19.59 -16.03 3.73
N LEU A 124 -19.36 -14.91 3.03
CA LEU A 124 -20.44 -14.13 2.41
C LEU A 124 -21.13 -14.88 1.26
N ALA A 125 -20.41 -15.73 0.52
CA ALA A 125 -20.99 -16.54 -0.53
C ALA A 125 -21.87 -17.66 0.04
N GLU A 126 -21.49 -18.28 1.16
CA GLU A 126 -22.25 -19.35 1.82
C GLU A 126 -23.49 -18.81 2.55
N THR A 127 -23.36 -17.69 3.28
CA THR A 127 -24.44 -17.15 4.12
C THR A 127 -25.41 -16.24 3.38
N ARG A 128 -24.91 -15.46 2.41
CA ARG A 128 -25.70 -14.47 1.64
C ARG A 128 -26.47 -13.50 2.56
N ASN A 129 -25.96 -13.21 3.76
CA ASN A 129 -26.68 -12.40 4.76
C ASN A 129 -26.48 -10.89 4.57
N PHE A 130 -26.78 -10.40 3.35
CA PHE A 130 -26.71 -8.98 2.99
C PHE A 130 -27.67 -8.70 1.82
N SER A 131 -27.90 -7.42 1.46
CA SER A 131 -28.62 -6.99 0.28
C SER A 131 -27.83 -5.89 -0.42
N GLY A 132 -27.40 -6.13 -1.67
CA GLY A 132 -26.53 -5.24 -2.45
C GLY A 132 -25.43 -5.99 -3.18
N THR A 133 -24.28 -5.33 -3.40
CA THR A 133 -23.13 -5.90 -4.11
C THR A 133 -21.86 -5.78 -3.29
N VAL A 134 -21.12 -6.88 -3.16
CA VAL A 134 -19.75 -6.90 -2.62
C VAL A 134 -18.79 -7.13 -3.77
N ASN A 135 -17.83 -6.21 -3.95
CA ASN A 135 -16.71 -6.34 -4.88
C ASN A 135 -15.44 -6.72 -4.08
N PHE A 136 -14.95 -7.93 -4.27
CA PHE A 136 -13.68 -8.42 -3.70
C PHE A 136 -12.56 -8.08 -4.66
N ILE A 137 -11.68 -7.15 -4.29
CA ILE A 137 -10.65 -6.58 -5.14
C ILE A 137 -9.29 -7.12 -4.69
N PHE A 138 -8.72 -8.03 -5.48
CA PHE A 138 -7.39 -8.58 -5.26
C PHE A 138 -6.42 -7.81 -6.16
N GLN A 139 -5.65 -6.93 -5.54
CA GLN A 139 -4.81 -5.95 -6.22
C GLN A 139 -3.40 -6.47 -6.44
N PRO A 140 -2.83 -6.35 -7.65
CA PRO A 140 -1.42 -6.62 -7.90
C PRO A 140 -0.53 -5.45 -7.52
N GLY A 141 0.78 -5.69 -7.38
CA GLY A 141 1.84 -4.69 -7.49
C GLY A 141 1.75 -3.49 -6.55
N GLU A 142 1.43 -3.71 -5.27
CA GLU A 142 1.39 -2.63 -4.26
C GLU A 142 2.79 -2.06 -3.98
N GLU A 143 3.82 -2.90 -3.94
CA GLU A 143 5.21 -2.59 -3.56
C GLU A 143 5.94 -1.74 -4.62
N GLY A 144 5.28 -0.67 -5.07
CA GLY A 144 5.84 0.33 -5.98
C GLY A 144 5.73 -0.02 -7.48
N ALA A 145 5.03 -1.10 -7.84
CA ALA A 145 4.77 -1.44 -9.24
C ALA A 145 3.55 -0.72 -9.83
N GLY A 146 2.77 0.02 -9.01
CA GLY A 146 1.66 0.86 -9.45
C GLY A 146 0.39 0.08 -9.79
N GLY A 147 0.14 -1.00 -9.08
CA GLY A 147 -1.00 -1.90 -9.34
C GLY A 147 -2.35 -1.25 -9.14
N ALA A 148 -2.53 -0.42 -8.09
CA ALA A 148 -3.77 0.32 -7.89
C ALA A 148 -4.07 1.26 -9.08
N GLU A 149 -3.08 2.01 -9.55
CA GLU A 149 -3.25 2.88 -10.73
C GLU A 149 -3.52 2.08 -12.00
N ALA A 150 -2.88 0.91 -12.16
CA ALA A 150 -3.14 0.02 -13.30
C ALA A 150 -4.59 -0.47 -13.31
N MET A 151 -5.13 -0.89 -12.16
CA MET A 151 -6.54 -1.27 -12.01
C MET A 151 -7.48 -0.10 -12.29
N LEU A 152 -7.18 1.09 -11.79
CA LEU A 152 -7.97 2.31 -12.04
C LEU A 152 -7.97 2.69 -13.54
N LYS A 153 -6.82 2.59 -14.21
CA LYS A 153 -6.70 2.84 -15.66
C LYS A 153 -7.47 1.81 -16.50
N ASP A 154 -7.62 0.58 -15.99
CA ASP A 154 -8.45 -0.48 -16.63
C ASP A 154 -9.95 -0.34 -16.30
N GLY A 155 -10.34 0.74 -15.66
CA GLY A 155 -11.75 1.06 -15.37
C GLY A 155 -12.30 0.31 -14.16
N LEU A 156 -11.52 0.15 -13.08
CA LEU A 156 -11.93 -0.59 -11.88
C LEU A 156 -13.30 -0.15 -11.38
N PHE A 157 -13.50 1.13 -11.12
CA PHE A 157 -14.77 1.61 -10.52
C PHE A 157 -15.86 1.90 -11.55
N GLU A 158 -15.54 2.02 -12.84
CA GLU A 158 -16.50 2.06 -13.92
C GLU A 158 -17.15 0.69 -14.15
N ARG A 159 -16.38 -0.38 -14.01
CA ARG A 159 -16.83 -1.78 -14.16
C ARG A 159 -17.39 -2.36 -12.88
N PHE A 160 -16.78 -2.03 -11.75
CA PHE A 160 -17.10 -2.55 -10.41
C PHE A 160 -17.32 -1.38 -9.43
N PRO A 161 -18.39 -0.60 -9.61
CA PRO A 161 -18.63 0.58 -8.80
C PRO A 161 -18.79 0.23 -7.31
N CYS A 162 -18.23 1.08 -6.44
CA CYS A 162 -18.31 0.98 -5.00
C CYS A 162 -18.76 2.32 -4.43
N ASP A 163 -19.63 2.29 -3.42
CA ASP A 163 -20.05 3.48 -2.67
C ASP A 163 -19.09 3.74 -1.50
N THR A 164 -18.43 2.68 -1.01
CA THR A 164 -17.37 2.71 0.01
C THR A 164 -16.40 1.57 -0.23
N ILE A 165 -15.11 1.76 0.10
CA ILE A 165 -14.08 0.73 -0.04
C ILE A 165 -13.24 0.60 1.24
N TYR A 166 -12.87 -0.63 1.60
CA TYR A 166 -12.04 -0.92 2.77
C TYR A 166 -10.83 -1.77 2.41
N GLY A 167 -9.69 -1.43 3.01
CA GLY A 167 -8.46 -2.20 2.99
C GLY A 167 -7.95 -2.46 4.41
N MET A 168 -7.10 -3.49 4.56
CA MET A 168 -6.51 -3.83 5.84
C MET A 168 -5.07 -4.28 5.64
N HIS A 169 -4.21 -3.95 6.63
CA HIS A 169 -2.82 -4.38 6.64
C HIS A 169 -2.44 -4.96 8.00
N ASN A 170 -1.65 -6.00 8.00
CA ASN A 170 -1.06 -6.53 9.23
C ASN A 170 -0.08 -5.53 9.87
N ARG A 171 0.08 -5.61 11.20
CA ARG A 171 0.98 -4.73 11.96
C ARG A 171 1.85 -5.54 12.92
N PRO A 172 3.11 -5.83 12.56
CA PRO A 172 4.09 -6.32 13.51
C PRO A 172 4.26 -5.37 14.71
N GLY A 173 4.52 -5.95 15.88
CA GLY A 173 4.66 -5.20 17.14
C GLY A 173 3.34 -4.83 17.82
N ALA A 174 2.20 -5.20 17.23
CA ALA A 174 0.89 -5.11 17.87
C ALA A 174 0.35 -6.51 18.17
N PRO A 175 -0.32 -6.73 19.35
CA PRO A 175 -0.86 -8.05 19.70
C PRO A 175 -1.87 -8.53 18.66
N VAL A 176 -1.91 -9.85 18.39
CA VAL A 176 -3.02 -10.46 17.63
C VAL A 176 -4.34 -10.17 18.35
N GLY A 177 -5.40 -9.95 17.59
CA GLY A 177 -6.70 -9.59 18.16
C GLY A 177 -6.86 -8.10 18.47
N HIS A 178 -5.89 -7.25 18.14
CA HIS A 178 -5.99 -5.80 18.25
C HIS A 178 -6.08 -5.15 16.87
N PHE A 179 -6.88 -4.10 16.79
CA PHE A 179 -6.98 -3.26 15.60
C PHE A 179 -6.51 -1.83 15.89
N SER A 180 -6.05 -1.15 14.85
CA SER A 180 -5.72 0.27 14.97
C SER A 180 -5.99 1.02 13.68
N ILE A 181 -6.51 2.24 13.78
CA ILE A 181 -6.83 3.08 12.64
C ILE A 181 -6.44 4.54 12.90
N THR A 182 -6.05 5.25 11.86
CA THR A 182 -5.70 6.67 11.90
C THR A 182 -6.79 7.46 11.20
N PRO A 183 -7.56 8.33 11.89
CA PRO A 183 -8.51 9.21 11.23
C PRO A 183 -7.82 10.20 10.29
N GLY A 184 -8.40 10.44 9.10
CA GLY A 184 -7.83 11.35 8.11
C GLY A 184 -6.52 10.81 7.51
N THR A 185 -5.48 11.64 7.39
CA THR A 185 -4.21 11.23 6.76
C THR A 185 -3.47 10.19 7.59
N ALA A 186 -3.47 8.94 7.13
CA ALA A 186 -2.88 7.81 7.83
C ALA A 186 -1.44 7.49 7.37
N MET A 187 -1.12 7.72 6.07
CA MET A 187 0.22 7.49 5.52
C MET A 187 0.63 8.60 4.57
N THR A 188 1.96 8.75 4.37
CA THR A 188 2.51 9.82 3.54
C THR A 188 2.36 9.55 2.04
N ALA A 189 2.19 10.63 1.27
CA ALA A 189 2.53 10.62 -0.15
C ALA A 189 4.03 10.36 -0.32
N GLY A 190 4.40 9.68 -1.41
CA GLY A 190 5.78 9.35 -1.75
C GLY A 190 6.16 9.77 -3.16
N ALA A 191 7.34 10.36 -3.30
CA ALA A 191 7.94 10.63 -4.60
C ALA A 191 9.43 10.31 -4.60
N PHE A 192 9.96 9.99 -5.78
CA PHE A 192 11.39 9.91 -6.05
C PHE A 192 11.81 11.01 -7.00
N PHE A 193 13.06 11.44 -6.89
CA PHE A 193 13.64 12.39 -7.82
C PHE A 193 15.04 11.98 -8.24
N ASP A 194 15.39 12.33 -9.47
CA ASP A 194 16.76 12.27 -9.99
C ASP A 194 17.15 13.64 -10.58
N ILE A 195 18.40 14.04 -10.35
CA ILE A 195 18.99 15.27 -10.85
C ILE A 195 20.30 14.92 -11.55
N THR A 196 20.45 15.35 -12.81
CA THR A 196 21.71 15.25 -13.53
C THR A 196 22.26 16.65 -13.76
N VAL A 197 23.38 16.97 -13.10
CA VAL A 197 24.08 18.24 -13.30
C VAL A 197 25.13 18.04 -14.39
N LYS A 198 25.01 18.81 -15.48
CA LYS A 198 25.92 18.78 -16.63
C LYS A 198 26.86 19.96 -16.55
N GLY A 199 28.15 19.68 -16.47
CA GLY A 199 29.21 20.65 -16.45
C GLY A 199 30.15 20.49 -17.65
N LYS A 200 31.40 20.87 -17.45
CA LYS A 200 32.50 20.69 -18.40
C LYS A 200 33.72 20.18 -17.65
N GLY A 201 34.13 18.96 -17.98
CA GLY A 201 35.29 18.32 -17.37
C GLY A 201 36.61 19.00 -17.75
N ALA A 202 37.60 18.86 -16.86
CA ALA A 202 38.95 19.37 -17.08
C ALA A 202 39.97 18.64 -16.21
N HIS A 203 41.25 18.94 -16.38
CA HIS A 203 42.29 18.51 -15.48
C HIS A 203 42.08 19.16 -14.10
N GLY A 204 42.13 18.40 -13.01
CA GLY A 204 41.86 18.89 -11.65
C GLY A 204 42.71 20.08 -11.18
N ALA A 205 43.93 20.27 -11.75
CA ALA A 205 44.78 21.42 -11.51
C ALA A 205 44.52 22.63 -12.44
N ARG A 206 43.47 22.54 -13.30
CA ARG A 206 43.07 23.61 -14.23
C ARG A 206 41.58 23.88 -14.14
N PRO A 207 41.05 24.27 -12.98
CA PRO A 207 39.64 24.46 -12.73
C PRO A 207 39.03 25.59 -13.58
N GLU A 208 39.83 26.59 -13.98
CA GLU A 208 39.43 27.72 -14.84
C GLU A 208 38.99 27.25 -16.26
N ALA A 209 39.37 26.07 -16.68
CA ALA A 209 38.96 25.47 -17.96
C ALA A 209 37.68 24.64 -17.86
N SER A 210 37.13 24.47 -16.65
CA SER A 210 35.98 23.62 -16.35
C SER A 210 34.70 24.44 -16.08
N VAL A 211 33.59 23.71 -16.03
CA VAL A 211 32.37 24.03 -15.27
C VAL A 211 32.17 22.85 -14.33
N ASP A 212 32.50 23.03 -13.06
CA ASP A 212 32.61 21.93 -12.12
C ASP A 212 31.22 21.44 -11.63
N PRO A 213 30.76 20.26 -12.09
CA PRO A 213 29.46 19.73 -11.70
C PRO A 213 29.44 19.22 -10.26
N VAL A 214 30.60 18.89 -9.65
CA VAL A 214 30.68 18.42 -8.26
C VAL A 214 30.34 19.57 -7.31
N VAL A 215 30.91 20.75 -7.55
CA VAL A 215 30.63 21.95 -6.77
C VAL A 215 29.18 22.38 -6.92
N ALA A 216 28.66 22.41 -8.17
CA ALA A 216 27.27 22.74 -8.42
C ALA A 216 26.28 21.75 -7.77
N ALA A 217 26.53 20.43 -7.86
CA ALA A 217 25.70 19.41 -7.24
C ALA A 217 25.73 19.49 -5.70
N SER A 218 26.88 19.78 -5.11
CA SER A 218 27.01 20.00 -3.66
C SER A 218 26.18 21.20 -3.19
N ALA A 219 26.22 22.30 -3.95
CA ALA A 219 25.40 23.49 -3.68
C ALA A 219 23.89 23.19 -3.82
N ILE A 220 23.48 22.42 -4.84
CA ILE A 220 22.10 21.98 -5.02
C ILE A 220 21.65 21.14 -3.82
N THR A 221 22.48 20.17 -3.38
CA THR A 221 22.16 19.30 -2.23
C THR A 221 21.89 20.12 -0.96
N SER A 222 22.73 21.12 -0.69
CA SER A 222 22.55 22.02 0.45
C SER A 222 21.33 22.92 0.29
N ALA A 223 21.10 23.48 -0.91
CA ALA A 223 20.02 24.39 -1.17
C ALA A 223 18.62 23.72 -1.08
N ILE A 224 18.50 22.48 -1.52
CA ILE A 224 17.25 21.68 -1.43
C ILE A 224 16.74 21.61 0.02
N GLN A 225 17.63 21.56 1.01
CA GLN A 225 17.24 21.49 2.42
C GLN A 225 16.48 22.74 2.88
N SER A 226 16.60 23.85 2.18
CA SER A 226 15.85 25.08 2.51
C SER A 226 14.37 25.00 2.13
N ILE A 227 13.96 24.09 1.24
CA ILE A 227 12.59 24.04 0.69
C ILE A 227 11.59 23.78 1.79
N VAL A 228 11.79 22.74 2.61
CA VAL A 228 10.87 22.41 3.72
C VAL A 228 10.78 23.58 4.71
N ALA A 229 11.94 24.15 5.09
CA ALA A 229 11.99 25.17 6.11
C ALA A 229 11.52 26.56 5.64
N ARG A 230 11.46 26.86 4.33
CA ARG A 230 11.24 28.24 3.78
C ARG A 230 10.15 28.32 2.72
N ASN A 231 9.66 27.22 2.18
CA ASN A 231 8.64 27.25 1.13
C ASN A 231 7.31 26.59 1.55
N LEU A 232 7.28 25.93 2.72
CA LEU A 232 6.07 25.27 3.23
C LEU A 232 5.50 26.01 4.44
N PRO A 233 4.17 25.95 4.65
CA PRO A 233 3.55 26.36 5.90
C PRO A 233 4.15 25.60 7.09
N PRO A 234 4.34 26.25 8.27
CA PRO A 234 4.94 25.59 9.44
C PRO A 234 4.17 24.37 9.95
N ALA A 235 2.87 24.31 9.66
CA ALA A 235 2.00 23.18 10.04
C ALA A 235 2.11 21.98 9.09
N ASP A 236 2.75 22.10 7.93
CA ASP A 236 2.87 21.04 6.96
C ASP A 236 4.10 20.16 7.26
N THR A 237 3.88 18.86 7.36
CA THR A 237 4.94 17.88 7.55
C THR A 237 5.46 17.43 6.19
N ALA A 238 6.79 17.53 6.00
CA ALA A 238 7.44 17.04 4.80
C ALA A 238 8.88 16.58 5.09
N VAL A 239 9.34 15.60 4.33
CA VAL A 239 10.74 15.13 4.33
C VAL A 239 11.25 15.18 2.90
N VAL A 240 12.43 15.79 2.69
CA VAL A 240 13.17 15.77 1.42
C VAL A 240 14.59 15.28 1.72
N SER A 241 14.94 14.11 1.19
CA SER A 241 16.23 13.48 1.43
C SER A 241 16.97 13.23 0.11
N VAL A 242 18.20 13.75 0.01
CA VAL A 242 19.14 13.32 -1.03
C VAL A 242 19.85 12.07 -0.53
N THR A 243 19.64 10.94 -1.21
CA THR A 243 20.13 9.61 -0.79
C THR A 243 21.19 9.03 -1.73
N LYS A 244 21.34 9.63 -2.92
CA LYS A 244 22.33 9.25 -3.92
C LYS A 244 23.12 10.47 -4.35
N PHE A 245 24.47 10.33 -4.40
CA PHE A 245 25.39 11.34 -4.94
C PHE A 245 26.54 10.61 -5.65
N HIS A 246 26.65 10.76 -6.97
CA HIS A 246 27.68 10.11 -7.78
C HIS A 246 28.36 11.13 -8.68
N ALA A 247 29.69 11.25 -8.58
CA ALA A 247 30.47 12.15 -9.42
C ALA A 247 31.96 11.76 -9.41
N GLY A 248 32.58 11.71 -10.59
CA GLY A 248 34.01 11.51 -10.76
C GLY A 248 34.53 10.10 -10.45
N ASP A 249 35.59 9.69 -11.15
CA ASP A 249 36.22 8.37 -11.01
C ASP A 249 37.74 8.47 -10.80
N ALA A 250 38.36 9.64 -11.02
CA ALA A 250 39.79 9.84 -10.94
C ALA A 250 40.18 11.09 -10.13
N TYR A 251 41.23 11.00 -9.34
CA TYR A 251 41.67 12.05 -8.42
C TYR A 251 42.04 13.37 -9.10
N ASN A 252 42.51 13.34 -10.34
CA ASN A 252 43.04 14.49 -11.07
C ASN A 252 42.16 14.95 -12.22
N VAL A 253 40.87 14.50 -12.25
CA VAL A 253 39.91 14.85 -13.31
C VAL A 253 38.62 15.42 -12.71
N ILE A 254 38.25 16.64 -13.13
CA ILE A 254 36.91 17.19 -12.93
C ILE A 254 35.98 16.49 -13.92
N PRO A 255 34.88 15.84 -13.46
CA PRO A 255 34.01 15.07 -14.35
C PRO A 255 33.14 15.95 -15.25
N GLN A 256 32.49 15.35 -16.25
CA GLN A 256 31.53 16.03 -17.13
C GLN A 256 30.16 16.23 -16.46
N SER A 257 29.82 15.39 -15.51
CA SER A 257 28.50 15.42 -14.84
C SER A 257 28.58 14.90 -13.40
N ALA A 258 27.56 15.29 -12.61
CA ALA A 258 27.24 14.69 -11.32
C ALA A 258 25.78 14.28 -11.31
N ARG A 259 25.44 13.21 -10.58
CA ARG A 259 24.09 12.71 -10.42
C ARG A 259 23.68 12.68 -8.97
N LEU A 260 22.49 13.19 -8.68
CA LEU A 260 21.85 13.13 -7.36
C LEU A 260 20.55 12.36 -7.52
N GLY A 261 20.10 11.75 -6.44
CA GLY A 261 18.78 11.15 -6.35
C GLY A 261 18.29 11.13 -4.93
N GLY A 262 16.99 11.00 -4.77
CA GLY A 262 16.42 11.03 -3.43
C GLY A 262 14.92 10.77 -3.39
N THR A 263 14.37 11.04 -2.21
CA THR A 263 12.96 10.78 -1.91
C THR A 263 12.30 11.98 -1.25
N VAL A 264 11.00 12.12 -1.50
CA VAL A 264 10.12 13.10 -0.84
C VAL A 264 8.97 12.38 -0.17
N ARG A 265 8.59 12.82 1.04
CA ARG A 265 7.41 12.38 1.77
C ARG A 265 6.60 13.58 2.23
N THR A 266 5.29 13.54 2.09
CA THR A 266 4.38 14.60 2.56
C THR A 266 3.06 14.02 3.05
N MET A 267 2.35 14.75 3.92
CA MET A 267 1.03 14.37 4.39
C MET A 267 -0.11 14.87 3.49
N LYS A 268 0.21 15.71 2.49
CA LYS A 268 -0.76 16.31 1.58
C LYS A 268 -0.22 16.32 0.15
N ARG A 269 -1.10 16.14 -0.83
CA ARG A 269 -0.75 16.22 -2.25
C ARG A 269 -0.27 17.63 -2.65
N GLU A 270 -0.94 18.68 -2.16
CA GLU A 270 -0.60 20.06 -2.47
C GLU A 270 0.81 20.44 -1.97
N THR A 271 1.21 19.87 -0.82
CA THR A 271 2.57 20.03 -0.27
C THR A 271 3.61 19.39 -1.19
N MET A 272 3.31 18.19 -1.72
CA MET A 272 4.17 17.48 -2.68
C MET A 272 4.37 18.31 -3.96
N GLU A 273 3.28 18.82 -4.55
CA GLU A 273 3.33 19.67 -5.74
C GLU A 273 4.12 20.98 -5.51
N THR A 274 4.00 21.54 -4.32
CA THR A 274 4.77 22.73 -3.93
C THR A 274 6.25 22.43 -3.88
N ILE A 275 6.64 21.28 -3.30
CA ILE A 275 8.03 20.82 -3.24
C ILE A 275 8.58 20.56 -4.65
N GLU A 276 7.86 19.84 -5.50
CA GLU A 276 8.26 19.58 -6.89
C GLU A 276 8.59 20.88 -7.64
N LYS A 277 7.67 21.84 -7.61
CA LYS A 277 7.83 23.15 -8.27
C LYS A 277 9.03 23.92 -7.69
N ALA A 278 9.20 23.91 -6.37
CA ALA A 278 10.31 24.58 -5.69
C ALA A 278 11.65 23.93 -6.02
N MET A 279 11.73 22.59 -5.99
CA MET A 279 12.93 21.82 -6.36
C MET A 279 13.34 22.10 -7.80
N GLY A 280 12.40 21.99 -8.75
CA GLY A 280 12.70 22.23 -10.16
C GLY A 280 13.22 23.63 -10.45
N ARG A 281 12.68 24.66 -9.78
CA ARG A 281 13.17 26.04 -9.87
C ARG A 281 14.56 26.20 -9.25
N LEU A 282 14.75 25.64 -8.04
CA LEU A 282 15.99 25.75 -7.29
C LEU A 282 17.14 25.03 -7.98
N VAL A 283 16.92 23.80 -8.43
CA VAL A 283 17.93 22.96 -9.12
C VAL A 283 18.46 23.68 -10.37
N ARG A 284 17.56 24.18 -11.23
CA ARG A 284 17.96 24.93 -12.44
C ARG A 284 18.64 26.24 -12.11
N GLY A 285 18.14 26.98 -11.12
CA GLY A 285 18.71 28.28 -10.73
C GLY A 285 20.10 28.16 -10.13
N VAL A 286 20.33 27.17 -9.25
CA VAL A 286 21.66 26.96 -8.66
C VAL A 286 22.65 26.47 -9.72
N ALA A 287 22.28 25.49 -10.57
CA ALA A 287 23.16 25.02 -11.64
C ALA A 287 23.60 26.17 -12.56
N ALA A 288 22.64 27.01 -13.00
CA ALA A 288 22.93 28.19 -13.84
C ALA A 288 23.87 29.19 -13.15
N GLY A 289 23.75 29.39 -11.83
CA GLY A 289 24.66 30.25 -11.05
C GLY A 289 26.12 29.76 -11.05
N TYR A 290 26.36 28.46 -11.27
CA TYR A 290 27.67 27.82 -11.45
C TYR A 290 28.08 27.69 -12.92
N GLY A 291 27.27 28.17 -13.86
CA GLY A 291 27.49 28.00 -15.30
C GLY A 291 27.21 26.58 -15.81
N ALA A 292 26.59 25.74 -14.99
CA ALA A 292 26.18 24.36 -15.31
C ALA A 292 24.71 24.30 -15.77
N GLU A 293 24.33 23.20 -16.41
CA GLU A 293 22.94 22.85 -16.69
C GLU A 293 22.48 21.72 -15.76
N ALA A 294 21.18 21.67 -15.45
CA ALA A 294 20.62 20.58 -14.67
C ALA A 294 19.30 20.07 -15.25
N GLU A 295 19.22 18.76 -15.40
CA GLU A 295 18.00 18.02 -15.66
C GLU A 295 17.40 17.58 -14.32
N PHE A 296 16.09 17.68 -14.19
CA PHE A 296 15.34 17.32 -12.98
C PHE A 296 14.15 16.45 -13.38
N ASP A 297 14.14 15.23 -12.88
CA ASP A 297 13.05 14.27 -13.00
C ASP A 297 12.41 14.06 -11.64
N PHE A 298 11.08 14.11 -11.57
CA PHE A 298 10.30 13.93 -10.35
C PHE A 298 9.16 12.96 -10.61
N ARG A 299 9.12 11.88 -9.87
CA ARG A 299 8.13 10.82 -10.02
C ARG A 299 7.29 10.73 -8.76
N PHE A 300 6.02 11.08 -8.89
CA PHE A 300 5.01 10.87 -7.86
C PHE A 300 4.61 9.38 -7.88
N ILE A 301 4.85 8.66 -6.78
CA ILE A 301 4.68 7.20 -6.71
C ILE A 301 3.45 6.82 -5.90
N PHE A 302 3.19 7.51 -4.77
CA PHE A 302 2.08 7.23 -3.87
C PHE A 302 1.35 8.52 -3.50
N ALA A 303 0.02 8.50 -3.56
CA ALA A 303 -0.80 9.54 -2.97
C ALA A 303 -0.77 9.46 -1.43
N PRO A 304 -1.12 10.53 -0.69
CA PRO A 304 -1.33 10.40 0.75
C PRO A 304 -2.54 9.49 0.98
N LEU A 305 -2.41 8.51 1.87
CA LEU A 305 -3.54 7.66 2.25
C LEU A 305 -4.39 8.43 3.25
N ILE A 306 -5.62 8.74 2.86
CA ILE A 306 -6.55 9.54 3.66
C ILE A 306 -7.81 8.73 3.91
N ASN A 307 -8.03 8.37 5.17
CA ASN A 307 -9.23 7.68 5.60
C ASN A 307 -10.42 8.66 5.67
N ASP A 308 -11.54 8.29 5.04
CA ASP A 308 -12.81 9.01 5.18
C ASP A 308 -13.32 8.91 6.63
N ALA A 309 -13.87 10.00 7.15
CA ALA A 309 -14.26 10.06 8.56
C ALA A 309 -15.38 9.06 8.90
N THR A 310 -16.41 8.95 8.04
CA THR A 310 -17.54 8.03 8.26
C THR A 310 -17.09 6.58 8.12
N ALA A 311 -16.34 6.25 7.08
CA ALA A 311 -15.82 4.91 6.88
C ALA A 311 -14.86 4.49 8.01
N THR A 312 -14.08 5.44 8.56
CA THR A 312 -13.20 5.20 9.71
C THR A 312 -13.98 4.75 10.94
N GLU A 313 -15.03 5.47 11.30
CA GLU A 313 -15.86 5.13 12.46
C GLU A 313 -16.59 3.80 12.23
N GLU A 314 -17.15 3.57 11.04
CA GLU A 314 -17.87 2.34 10.72
C GLU A 314 -17.01 1.08 10.84
N ILE A 315 -15.78 1.11 10.31
CA ILE A 315 -14.89 -0.06 10.41
C ILE A 315 -14.31 -0.22 11.81
N ALA A 316 -14.04 0.88 12.54
CA ALA A 316 -13.60 0.84 13.92
C ALA A 316 -14.69 0.28 14.85
N ASP A 317 -15.95 0.68 14.67
CA ASP A 317 -17.10 0.11 15.38
C ASP A 317 -17.26 -1.38 15.07
N THR A 318 -17.08 -1.76 13.80
CA THR A 318 -17.15 -3.17 13.38
C THR A 318 -16.04 -4.00 14.04
N ALA A 319 -14.83 -3.45 14.13
CA ALA A 319 -13.73 -4.08 14.86
C ALA A 319 -14.05 -4.21 16.36
N ALA A 320 -14.61 -3.16 16.97
CA ALA A 320 -15.00 -3.18 18.39
C ALA A 320 -16.12 -4.20 18.70
N GLU A 321 -17.05 -4.44 17.78
CA GLU A 321 -18.04 -5.53 17.89
C GLU A 321 -17.37 -6.93 17.96
N LEU A 322 -16.26 -7.11 17.24
CA LEU A 322 -15.55 -8.40 17.16
C LEU A 322 -14.64 -8.64 18.37
N VAL A 323 -13.89 -7.63 18.82
CA VAL A 323 -12.81 -7.84 19.81
C VAL A 323 -12.98 -7.06 21.10
N GLY A 324 -13.95 -6.16 21.20
CA GLY A 324 -14.12 -5.21 22.30
C GLY A 324 -13.41 -3.89 22.05
N GLU A 325 -13.97 -2.79 22.58
CA GLU A 325 -13.47 -1.41 22.38
C GLU A 325 -12.03 -1.22 22.91
N ASP A 326 -11.67 -1.92 23.97
CA ASP A 326 -10.35 -1.86 24.61
C ASP A 326 -9.21 -2.39 23.72
N LYS A 327 -9.54 -3.09 22.63
CA LYS A 327 -8.60 -3.64 21.65
C LYS A 327 -8.59 -2.87 20.31
N VAL A 328 -9.26 -1.72 20.25
CA VAL A 328 -9.29 -0.88 19.03
C VAL A 328 -8.68 0.50 19.32
N ASP A 329 -7.48 0.74 18.83
CA ASP A 329 -6.86 2.07 18.84
C ASP A 329 -7.41 2.93 17.70
N ARG A 330 -8.37 3.81 18.01
CA ARG A 330 -9.03 4.69 17.03
C ARG A 330 -8.21 5.92 16.65
N ASN A 331 -7.07 6.15 17.31
CA ASN A 331 -6.28 7.37 17.16
C ASN A 331 -4.78 7.05 16.94
N LYS A 332 -4.48 5.96 16.23
CA LYS A 332 -3.11 5.62 15.88
C LYS A 332 -2.43 6.80 15.16
N PRO A 333 -1.21 7.19 15.54
CA PRO A 333 -0.47 8.23 14.84
C PRO A 333 -0.23 7.86 13.36
N PRO A 334 -0.20 8.86 12.45
CA PRO A 334 0.16 8.64 11.05
C PRO A 334 1.54 8.01 10.89
N ALA A 335 1.69 7.18 9.86
CA ALA A 335 2.98 6.54 9.52
C ALA A 335 3.69 7.26 8.36
N SER A 336 5.04 7.22 8.39
CA SER A 336 5.85 7.71 7.26
C SER A 336 5.95 6.72 6.09
N ALA A 337 5.25 5.58 6.17
CA ALA A 337 5.08 4.63 5.08
C ALA A 337 4.15 5.20 4.01
N SER A 338 4.10 4.54 2.86
CA SER A 338 3.20 4.85 1.75
C SER A 338 2.50 3.57 1.31
N GLU A 339 1.31 3.71 0.69
CA GLU A 339 0.43 2.62 0.28
C GLU A 339 -0.36 3.07 -0.96
N ASP A 340 -0.38 2.29 -2.04
CA ASP A 340 -1.01 2.70 -3.30
C ASP A 340 -2.54 2.55 -3.31
N PHE A 341 -3.14 1.85 -2.33
CA PHE A 341 -4.58 1.91 -2.04
C PHE A 341 -5.09 3.35 -1.89
N SER A 342 -4.19 4.27 -1.53
CA SER A 342 -4.44 5.72 -1.51
C SER A 342 -5.07 6.25 -2.81
N PHE A 343 -4.67 5.72 -3.98
CA PHE A 343 -5.25 6.12 -5.26
C PHE A 343 -6.70 5.65 -5.42
N MET A 344 -7.07 4.51 -4.84
CA MET A 344 -8.45 4.05 -4.79
C MET A 344 -9.29 4.93 -3.86
N LEU A 345 -8.72 5.35 -2.71
CA LEU A 345 -9.38 6.27 -1.77
C LEU A 345 -9.56 7.69 -2.34
N GLU A 346 -8.76 8.11 -3.31
CA GLU A 346 -9.01 9.36 -4.05
C GLU A 346 -10.26 9.29 -4.96
N LYS A 347 -10.77 8.10 -5.26
CA LYS A 347 -11.93 7.88 -6.14
C LYS A 347 -13.19 7.51 -5.39
N VAL A 348 -13.06 6.75 -4.31
CA VAL A 348 -14.18 6.20 -3.53
C VAL A 348 -13.88 6.43 -2.05
N PRO A 349 -14.81 6.99 -1.26
CA PRO A 349 -14.62 7.13 0.18
C PRO A 349 -14.39 5.76 0.82
N GLY A 350 -13.49 5.68 1.80
CA GLY A 350 -13.16 4.42 2.41
C GLY A 350 -12.17 4.56 3.55
N ALA A 351 -11.73 3.43 4.09
CA ALA A 351 -10.78 3.40 5.18
C ALA A 351 -9.81 2.23 5.10
N TYR A 352 -8.63 2.44 5.67
CA TYR A 352 -7.54 1.48 5.80
C TYR A 352 -7.22 1.26 7.27
N ILE A 353 -7.44 0.03 7.74
CA ILE A 353 -7.26 -0.37 9.14
C ILE A 353 -6.08 -1.32 9.28
N ASN A 354 -5.45 -1.34 10.46
CA ASN A 354 -4.40 -2.31 10.76
C ASN A 354 -4.89 -3.39 11.72
N ILE A 355 -4.43 -4.64 11.50
CA ILE A 355 -4.63 -5.79 12.40
C ILE A 355 -3.28 -6.21 12.99
N GLY A 356 -3.23 -6.50 14.29
CA GLY A 356 -2.01 -6.94 14.97
C GLY A 356 -1.50 -8.29 14.47
N ASN A 357 -0.19 -8.37 14.23
CA ASN A 357 0.52 -9.57 13.76
C ASN A 357 1.30 -10.30 14.87
N GLY A 358 1.30 -9.76 16.09
CA GLY A 358 2.06 -10.26 17.25
C GLY A 358 3.09 -9.25 17.74
N GLU A 359 3.26 -9.16 19.06
CA GLU A 359 4.19 -8.20 19.69
C GLU A 359 5.65 -8.45 19.33
N ASP A 360 6.04 -9.73 19.25
CA ASP A 360 7.40 -10.17 18.93
C ASP A 360 7.64 -10.43 17.44
N SER A 361 6.66 -10.11 16.58
CA SER A 361 6.77 -10.32 15.13
C SER A 361 7.88 -9.45 14.54
N ALA A 362 8.72 -10.04 13.68
CA ALA A 362 9.70 -9.29 12.92
C ALA A 362 9.00 -8.20 12.07
N PRO A 363 9.62 -7.03 11.88
CA PRO A 363 9.03 -5.98 11.05
C PRO A 363 8.84 -6.45 9.60
N VAL A 364 7.88 -5.83 8.89
CA VAL A 364 7.74 -6.04 7.45
C VAL A 364 9.02 -5.69 6.69
N HIS A 365 9.22 -6.23 5.49
CA HIS A 365 10.42 -6.10 4.64
C HIS A 365 11.69 -6.69 5.28
N ASN A 366 11.53 -7.62 6.22
CA ASN A 366 12.64 -8.29 6.90
C ASN A 366 12.69 -9.78 6.47
N PRO A 367 13.89 -10.37 6.24
CA PRO A 367 14.02 -11.79 5.87
C PRO A 367 13.45 -12.79 6.90
N TYR A 368 13.23 -12.36 8.13
CA TYR A 368 12.65 -13.17 9.21
C TYR A 368 11.17 -12.86 9.46
N TYR A 369 10.56 -12.01 8.64
CA TYR A 369 9.14 -11.71 8.76
C TYR A 369 8.30 -12.98 8.48
N ASP A 370 7.23 -13.17 9.24
CA ASP A 370 6.19 -14.16 8.98
C ASP A 370 4.83 -13.59 9.39
N PHE A 371 3.81 -13.83 8.58
CA PHE A 371 2.45 -13.45 8.92
C PHE A 371 1.92 -14.42 9.99
N ASN A 372 1.26 -13.90 11.01
CA ASN A 372 0.69 -14.73 12.06
C ASN A 372 -0.68 -15.27 11.61
N ASP A 373 -0.75 -16.58 11.38
CA ASP A 373 -1.96 -17.27 10.91
C ASP A 373 -3.17 -17.05 11.85
N ASP A 374 -2.94 -16.86 13.17
CA ASP A 374 -4.02 -16.59 14.13
C ASP A 374 -4.78 -15.28 13.86
N ALA A 375 -4.24 -14.38 13.05
CA ALA A 375 -4.92 -13.17 12.61
C ALA A 375 -5.90 -13.41 11.45
N LEU A 376 -5.75 -14.51 10.69
CA LEU A 376 -6.54 -14.77 9.47
C LEU A 376 -8.05 -14.83 9.74
N PRO A 377 -8.56 -15.63 10.69
CA PRO A 377 -10.00 -15.71 10.92
C PRO A 377 -10.61 -14.37 11.34
N LEU A 378 -9.87 -13.61 12.14
CA LEU A 378 -10.34 -12.32 12.65
C LEU A 378 -10.38 -11.24 11.55
N GLY A 379 -9.35 -11.17 10.71
CA GLY A 379 -9.34 -10.27 9.56
C GLY A 379 -10.43 -10.59 8.54
N ALA A 380 -10.65 -11.88 8.28
CA ALA A 380 -11.77 -12.34 7.45
C ALA A 380 -13.12 -11.95 8.06
N ALA A 381 -13.27 -12.11 9.39
CA ALA A 381 -14.49 -11.71 10.10
C ALA A 381 -14.75 -10.21 10.03
N LEU A 382 -13.71 -9.37 10.11
CA LEU A 382 -13.85 -7.92 9.96
C LEU A 382 -14.37 -7.55 8.56
N TYR A 383 -13.78 -8.10 7.50
CA TYR A 383 -14.25 -7.86 6.14
C TYR A 383 -15.69 -8.37 5.92
N ALA A 384 -16.02 -9.54 6.40
CA ALA A 384 -17.37 -10.10 6.28
C ALA A 384 -18.38 -9.25 7.04
N ARG A 385 -18.06 -8.87 8.28
CA ARG A 385 -18.98 -8.11 9.16
C ARG A 385 -19.23 -6.68 8.67
N ILE A 386 -18.20 -5.98 8.16
CA ILE A 386 -18.40 -4.64 7.59
C ILE A 386 -19.29 -4.70 6.35
N ALA A 387 -19.18 -5.75 5.51
CA ALA A 387 -20.06 -5.95 4.38
C ALA A 387 -21.52 -6.18 4.82
N GLU A 388 -21.75 -7.05 5.82
CA GLU A 388 -23.11 -7.29 6.35
C GLU A 388 -23.72 -6.03 6.99
N ARG A 389 -22.93 -5.20 7.65
CA ARG A 389 -23.41 -3.93 8.27
C ARG A 389 -23.77 -2.89 7.22
N ARG A 390 -22.90 -2.68 6.24
CA ARG A 390 -23.12 -1.69 5.16
C ARG A 390 -24.23 -2.07 4.21
N LEU A 391 -24.41 -3.36 3.99
CA LEU A 391 -25.41 -3.92 3.10
C LEU A 391 -26.52 -4.63 3.89
N ALA A 392 -26.86 -4.10 5.07
CA ALA A 392 -27.90 -4.70 5.89
C ALA A 392 -29.22 -4.85 5.11
N ARG A 393 -29.87 -6.00 5.26
CA ARG A 393 -31.21 -6.21 4.70
C ARG A 393 -32.18 -5.24 5.37
N GLU A 394 -32.99 -4.54 4.56
CA GLU A 394 -34.11 -3.81 5.12
C GLU A 394 -35.02 -4.79 5.87
N THR A 395 -35.28 -4.50 7.12
CA THR A 395 -36.30 -5.21 7.90
C THR A 395 -37.66 -4.67 7.50
N ASP A 396 -38.42 -5.45 6.70
CA ASP A 396 -39.83 -5.17 6.43
C ASP A 396 -40.68 -5.08 7.71
#